data_deb607df3d2a4c5f652701582e31a91a
#
_entry.id   deb607df3d2a4c5f652701582e31a91a
#
_cell.length_a   1.000
_cell.length_b   1.000
_cell.length_c   1.000
_cell.angle_alpha   90.00
_cell.angle_beta   90.00
_cell.angle_gamma   90.00
#
_symmetry.space_group_name_H-M   'P 1'
#
loop_
_entity.id
_entity.type
_entity.pdbx_description
1 polymer ?
#
loop_
_entity_poly.entity_id
_entity_poly.type
_entity_poly.pdbx_seq_one_letter_code
_entity_poly.pdbx_strand_id
1 'polypeptide(L)' 'MDKIPWNRVILDEYVSLALLTEEEENIIRTRAAGWSQVKQCHTFSMSPSALARKIKKLKTKYDSLIPYSDKLPVNIDF' A
#
# COMPACT_ATOMS: atom_id res chain seq x y z
N MET A 1 -7.49 11.72 -14.19
CA MET A 1 -7.90 10.32 -14.32
C MET A 1 -8.23 9.74 -12.96
N ASP A 2 -9.35 9.05 -12.85
CA ASP A 2 -9.75 8.49 -11.56
C ASP A 2 -8.83 7.36 -11.14
N LYS A 3 -8.50 7.33 -9.87
CA LYS A 3 -7.69 6.25 -9.32
C LYS A 3 -8.54 5.02 -9.08
N ILE A 4 -7.93 3.87 -9.27
CA ILE A 4 -8.59 2.59 -9.04
C ILE A 4 -8.52 2.27 -7.55
N PRO A 5 -9.65 2.00 -6.89
CA PRO A 5 -9.63 1.66 -5.47
C PRO A 5 -9.02 0.29 -5.24
N TRP A 6 -8.44 0.09 -4.07
CA TRP A 6 -7.96 -1.21 -3.66
C TRP A 6 -9.13 -2.20 -3.55
N ASN A 7 -8.88 -3.45 -3.93
CA ASN A 7 -9.76 -4.55 -3.64
C ASN A 7 -8.93 -5.73 -3.14
N ARG A 8 -9.61 -6.79 -2.70
CA ARG A 8 -8.92 -7.93 -2.10
C ARG A 8 -7.97 -8.62 -3.07
N VAL A 9 -8.36 -8.75 -4.33
CA VAL A 9 -7.53 -9.42 -5.35
C VAL A 9 -6.24 -8.66 -5.57
N ILE A 10 -6.32 -7.35 -5.74
CA ILE A 10 -5.15 -6.49 -5.94
C ILE A 10 -4.25 -6.51 -4.71
N LEU A 11 -4.84 -6.39 -3.53
CA LEU A 11 -4.09 -6.35 -2.28
C LEU A 11 -3.34 -7.66 -2.03
N ASP A 12 -4.02 -8.79 -2.18
CA ASP A 12 -3.40 -10.10 -1.97
C ASP A 12 -2.28 -10.35 -2.96
N GLU A 13 -2.47 -9.97 -4.23
CA GLU A 13 -1.43 -10.11 -5.25
C GLU A 13 -0.21 -9.26 -4.90
N TYR A 14 -0.42 -8.00 -4.53
CA TYR A 14 0.67 -7.11 -4.16
C TYR A 14 1.44 -7.63 -2.96
N VAL A 15 0.75 -8.00 -1.89
CA VAL A 15 1.38 -8.51 -0.67
C VAL A 15 2.16 -9.79 -0.96
N SER A 16 1.62 -10.66 -1.79
CA SER A 16 2.28 -11.92 -2.17
C SER A 16 3.58 -11.68 -2.94
N LEU A 17 3.59 -10.72 -3.86
CA LEU A 17 4.75 -10.46 -4.71
C LEU A 17 5.81 -9.57 -4.06
N ALA A 18 5.39 -8.66 -3.20
CA ALA A 18 6.27 -7.62 -2.68
C ALA A 18 7.17 -8.08 -1.54
N LEU A 19 6.87 -9.21 -0.92
CA LEU A 19 7.63 -9.74 0.22
C LEU A 19 7.80 -8.68 1.32
N LEU A 20 6.68 -8.11 1.75
CA LEU A 20 6.65 -7.02 2.71
C LEU A 20 7.00 -7.50 4.12
N THR A 21 7.59 -6.60 4.92
CA THR A 21 7.69 -6.81 6.36
C THR A 21 6.31 -6.75 6.98
N GLU A 22 6.16 -7.25 8.22
CA GLU A 22 4.89 -7.20 8.93
C GLU A 22 4.37 -5.76 9.06
N GLU A 23 5.24 -4.82 9.38
CA GLU A 23 4.88 -3.40 9.47
C GLU A 23 4.38 -2.86 8.13
N GLU A 24 5.10 -3.15 7.05
CA GLU A 24 4.73 -2.70 5.71
C GLU A 24 3.39 -3.31 5.28
N GLU A 25 3.17 -4.59 5.56
CA GLU A 25 1.91 -5.25 5.25
C GLU A 25 0.75 -4.61 6.03
N ASN A 26 0.93 -4.33 7.31
CA ASN A 26 -0.11 -3.68 8.11
C ASN A 26 -0.44 -2.27 7.58
N ILE A 27 0.56 -1.53 7.16
CA ILE A 27 0.36 -0.20 6.58
C ILE A 27 -0.47 -0.29 5.29
N ILE A 28 -0.12 -1.18 4.38
CA ILE A 28 -0.85 -1.28 3.11
C ILE A 28 -2.26 -1.84 3.30
N ARG A 29 -2.45 -2.81 4.19
CA ARG A 29 -3.77 -3.37 4.45
C ARG A 29 -4.72 -2.34 5.05
N THR A 30 -4.24 -1.51 5.97
CA THR A 30 -5.06 -0.45 6.56
C THR A 30 -5.33 0.68 5.57
N ARG A 31 -4.36 1.01 4.70
CA ARG A 31 -4.60 1.97 3.61
C ARG A 31 -5.70 1.46 2.67
N ALA A 32 -5.62 0.20 2.28
CA ALA A 32 -6.61 -0.41 1.41
C ALA A 32 -7.99 -0.47 2.06
N ALA A 33 -8.05 -0.58 3.39
CA ALA A 33 -9.29 -0.57 4.15
C ALA A 33 -9.88 0.84 4.34
N GLY A 34 -9.16 1.88 3.89
CA GLY A 34 -9.67 3.25 3.94
C GLY A 34 -9.29 4.01 5.21
N TRP A 35 -8.34 3.53 6.00
CA TRP A 35 -7.89 4.24 7.19
C TRP A 35 -7.24 5.57 6.83
N SER A 36 -7.49 6.61 7.63
CA SER A 36 -6.80 7.88 7.50
C SER A 36 -5.33 7.74 7.96
N GLN A 37 -4.48 8.66 7.50
CA GLN A 37 -3.08 8.68 7.97
C GLN A 37 -3.01 8.96 9.48
N VAL A 38 -3.91 9.79 10.01
CA VAL A 38 -3.97 10.08 11.45
C VAL A 38 -4.19 8.78 12.23
N LYS A 39 -5.16 7.99 11.80
CA LYS A 39 -5.44 6.70 12.46
C LYS A 39 -4.27 5.73 12.37
N GLN A 40 -3.61 5.68 11.22
CA GLN A 40 -2.43 4.84 11.04
C GLN A 40 -1.27 5.28 11.95
N CYS A 41 -1.01 6.59 12.03
CA CYS A 41 0.03 7.13 12.90
C CYS A 41 -0.20 6.75 14.36
N HIS A 42 -1.43 6.87 14.83
CA HIS A 42 -1.80 6.48 16.19
C HIS A 42 -1.60 4.99 16.43
N THR A 43 -2.14 4.17 15.52
CA THR A 43 -2.13 2.71 15.70
C THR A 43 -0.73 2.13 15.63
N PHE A 44 0.11 2.66 14.74
CA PHE A 44 1.46 2.14 14.52
C PHE A 44 2.54 2.93 15.25
N SER A 45 2.16 3.91 16.06
CA SER A 45 3.09 4.77 16.81
C SER A 45 4.14 5.42 15.90
N MET A 46 3.71 5.96 14.77
CA MET A 46 4.57 6.59 13.77
C MET A 46 4.26 8.07 13.65
N SER A 47 5.28 8.86 13.34
CA SER A 47 5.08 10.26 12.95
C SER A 47 4.50 10.33 11.54
N PRO A 48 3.80 11.43 11.18
CA PRO A 48 3.29 11.60 9.80
C PRO A 48 4.38 11.52 8.74
N SER A 49 5.55 12.08 8.98
CA SER A 49 6.66 12.01 8.03
C SER A 49 7.22 10.61 7.88
N ALA A 50 7.32 9.84 8.96
CA ALA A 50 7.77 8.45 8.89
C ALA A 50 6.77 7.60 8.10
N LEU A 51 5.46 7.77 8.36
CA LEU A 51 4.43 7.06 7.64
C LEU A 51 4.44 7.42 6.15
N ALA A 52 4.56 8.71 5.82
CA ALA A 52 4.62 9.17 4.43
C ALA A 52 5.79 8.53 3.67
N ARG A 53 6.95 8.42 4.30
CA ARG A 53 8.11 7.76 3.69
C ARG A 53 7.86 6.27 3.45
N LYS A 54 7.21 5.60 4.39
CA LYS A 54 6.85 4.18 4.23
C LYS A 54 5.87 3.98 3.08
N ILE A 55 4.85 4.83 3.00
CA ILE A 55 3.86 4.76 1.92
C ILE A 55 4.52 5.02 0.57
N LYS A 56 5.41 6.00 0.49
CA LYS A 56 6.15 6.29 -0.75
C LYS A 56 7.00 5.10 -1.19
N LYS A 57 7.68 4.45 -0.25
CA LYS A 57 8.48 3.25 -0.53
C LYS A 57 7.58 2.11 -1.02
N LEU A 58 6.41 1.92 -0.40
CA LEU A 58 5.45 0.91 -0.82
C LEU A 58 4.93 1.18 -2.24
N LYS A 59 4.67 2.44 -2.56
CA LYS A 59 4.23 2.83 -3.90
C LYS A 59 5.31 2.55 -4.96
N THR A 60 6.56 2.87 -4.66
CA THR A 60 7.68 2.57 -5.56
C THR A 60 7.80 1.07 -5.79
N LYS A 61 7.67 0.28 -4.73
CA LYS A 61 7.71 -1.18 -4.82
C LYS A 61 6.55 -1.71 -5.66
N TYR A 62 5.35 -1.16 -5.47
CA TYR A 62 4.18 -1.52 -6.26
C TYR A 62 4.43 -1.25 -7.77
N ASP A 63 4.89 -0.06 -8.09
CA ASP A 63 5.15 0.32 -9.47
C ASP A 63 6.16 -0.61 -10.14
N SER A 64 7.16 -1.08 -9.39
CA SER A 64 8.17 -2.01 -9.93
C SER A 64 7.61 -3.41 -10.19
N LEU A 65 6.49 -3.77 -9.57
CA LEU A 65 5.87 -5.08 -9.73
C LEU A 65 4.84 -5.13 -10.85
N ILE A 66 4.34 -3.98 -11.31
CA ILE A 66 3.31 -3.93 -12.35
C ILE A 66 3.67 -4.77 -13.59
N PRO A 67 4.90 -4.71 -14.14
CA PRO A 67 5.26 -5.50 -15.30
C PRO A 67 5.20 -7.01 -15.10
N TYR A 68 5.18 -7.46 -13.84
CA TYR A 68 5.24 -8.88 -13.50
C TYR A 68 3.87 -9.48 -13.13
N SER A 69 2.81 -8.68 -13.17
CA SER A 69 1.48 -9.17 -12.80
C SER A 69 0.37 -8.42 -13.54
N ASP A 70 -0.51 -9.19 -14.17
CA ASP A 70 -1.68 -8.64 -14.84
C ASP A 70 -2.76 -8.16 -13.86
N LYS A 71 -2.64 -8.52 -12.59
CA LYS A 71 -3.62 -8.18 -11.57
C LYS A 71 -3.35 -6.84 -10.90
N LEU A 72 -2.21 -6.20 -11.19
CA LEU A 72 -1.83 -4.92 -10.59
C LEU A 72 -2.12 -3.77 -11.55
N PRO A 73 -3.20 -3.01 -11.35
CA PRO A 73 -3.50 -1.87 -12.22
C PRO A 73 -2.49 -0.74 -12.03
N VAL A 74 -2.27 0.03 -13.08
CA VAL A 74 -1.29 1.12 -13.09
C VAL A 74 -1.72 2.30 -12.22
N ASN A 75 -3.01 2.51 -12.04
CA ASN A 75 -3.56 3.72 -11.45
C ASN A 75 -4.23 3.44 -10.11
N ILE A 76 -3.58 2.65 -9.28
CA ILE A 76 -4.11 2.29 -7.96
C ILE A 76 -4.08 3.49 -7.01
N ASP A 77 -5.06 3.58 -6.14
CA ASP A 77 -5.16 4.65 -5.14
C ASP A 77 -4.29 4.34 -3.91
N PHE A 78 -3.07 4.81 -3.93
CA PHE A 78 -2.21 4.78 -2.77
C PHE A 78 -2.54 5.96 -1.87
#